data_073683214f30c630c68f1cc89ec4d036
#
_entry.id   073683214f30c630c68f1cc89ec4d036
#
_cell.length_a   1.000
_cell.length_b   1.000
_cell.length_c   1.000
_cell.angle_alpha   90.00
_cell.angle_beta   90.00
_cell.angle_gamma   90.00
#
_symmetry.space_group_name_H-M   'P 1'
#
loop_
_entity.id
_entity.type
_entity.pdbx_description
1 polymer ?
#
loop_
_entity_poly.entity_id
_entity_poly.type
_entity_poly.pdbx_seq_one_letter_code
_entity_poly.pdbx_strand_id
1 'polypeptide(L)'
;MTTITMPFGGKPLRFEVPERNLSQILEPNACTPLADLDSAIAAALANPIGQPPIEDWVKPSDRVLLVSDDNTRLTPADRMIPPLLERLNSAGVPDRNIACIMALGTHRYMTDEEMTAKVG
;
A
#
# COMPACT_ATOMS: atom_id res chain seq x y z
N MET A 1 -33.93 17.55 -2.94
CA MET A 1 -33.07 16.67 -2.11
C MET A 1 -32.26 15.81 -3.04
N THR A 2 -30.96 15.82 -2.88
CA THR A 2 -30.05 14.97 -3.67
C THR A 2 -29.49 13.89 -2.78
N THR A 3 -29.62 12.64 -3.20
CA THR A 3 -29.09 11.47 -2.47
C THR A 3 -27.60 11.33 -2.76
N ILE A 4 -26.78 11.36 -1.72
CA ILE A 4 -25.33 11.11 -1.78
C ILE A 4 -25.06 9.70 -1.24
N THR A 5 -24.20 8.97 -1.92
CA THR A 5 -23.72 7.67 -1.46
C THR A 5 -22.22 7.72 -1.27
N MET A 6 -21.74 7.34 -0.09
CA MET A 6 -20.31 7.31 0.25
C MET A 6 -19.93 5.95 0.83
N PRO A 7 -18.70 5.45 0.58
CA PRO A 7 -18.20 4.27 1.30
C PRO A 7 -17.98 4.61 2.77
N PHE A 8 -18.45 3.76 3.67
CA PHE A 8 -18.26 3.92 5.11
C PHE A 8 -18.16 2.54 5.79
N GLY A 9 -17.01 2.22 6.37
CA GLY A 9 -16.80 0.97 7.09
C GLY A 9 -17.12 -0.30 6.26
N GLY A 10 -16.81 -0.31 4.97
CA GLY A 10 -17.07 -1.43 4.06
C GLY A 10 -18.52 -1.52 3.56
N LYS A 11 -19.38 -0.56 3.92
CA LYS A 11 -20.78 -0.48 3.47
C LYS A 11 -21.08 0.89 2.85
N PRO A 12 -22.02 0.99 1.90
CA PRO A 12 -22.45 2.28 1.40
C PRO A 12 -23.30 3.01 2.45
N LEU A 13 -22.90 4.22 2.81
CA LEU A 13 -23.72 5.16 3.57
C LEU A 13 -24.49 6.04 2.59
N ARG A 14 -25.81 6.13 2.74
CA ARG A 14 -26.66 7.01 1.95
C ARG A 14 -27.29 8.08 2.84
N PHE A 15 -27.26 9.32 2.38
CA PHE A 15 -27.90 10.43 3.04
C PHE A 15 -28.40 11.44 2.02
N GLU A 16 -29.32 12.30 2.42
CA GLU A 16 -29.91 13.33 1.57
C GLU A 16 -29.43 14.72 1.93
N VAL A 17 -29.07 15.49 0.91
CA VAL A 17 -28.65 16.88 1.04
C VAL A 17 -29.68 17.77 0.32
N PRO A 18 -30.21 18.83 0.97
CA PRO A 18 -31.01 19.81 0.27
C PRO A 18 -30.22 20.48 -0.84
N GLU A 19 -30.79 20.58 -2.03
CA GLU A 19 -30.13 21.17 -3.21
C GLU A 19 -29.52 22.54 -2.95
N ARG A 20 -30.23 23.37 -2.17
CA ARG A 20 -29.75 24.71 -1.76
C ARG A 20 -28.43 24.68 -0.94
N ASN A 21 -28.10 23.52 -0.34
CA ASN A 21 -26.90 23.33 0.48
C ASN A 21 -25.82 22.53 -0.27
N LEU A 22 -26.09 22.08 -1.50
CA LEU A 22 -25.18 21.32 -2.33
C LEU A 22 -24.63 22.19 -3.44
N SER A 23 -23.34 22.53 -3.34
CA SER A 23 -22.65 23.29 -4.39
C SER A 23 -22.29 22.40 -5.57
N GLN A 24 -21.62 21.29 -5.28
CA GLN A 24 -21.26 20.29 -6.31
C GLN A 24 -20.88 18.95 -5.66
N ILE A 25 -20.88 17.89 -6.45
CA ILE A 25 -20.33 16.59 -6.10
C ILE A 25 -19.00 16.45 -6.84
N LEU A 26 -17.91 16.26 -6.10
CA LEU A 26 -16.59 16.01 -6.67
C LEU A 26 -16.36 14.51 -6.73
N GLU A 27 -16.11 14.01 -7.93
CA GLU A 27 -15.75 12.62 -8.17
C GLU A 27 -14.37 12.56 -8.81
N PRO A 28 -13.55 11.54 -8.50
CA PRO A 28 -12.28 11.36 -9.18
C PRO A 28 -12.51 11.03 -10.66
N ASN A 29 -11.55 11.36 -11.49
CA ASN A 29 -11.58 10.92 -12.88
C ASN A 29 -11.60 9.40 -12.95
N ALA A 30 -12.39 8.86 -13.88
CA ALA A 30 -12.39 7.42 -14.15
C ALA A 30 -10.98 6.98 -14.58
N CYS A 31 -10.46 5.94 -13.95
CA CYS A 31 -9.24 5.28 -14.39
C CYS A 31 -9.49 3.79 -14.57
N THR A 32 -8.78 3.19 -15.51
CA THR A 32 -8.84 1.75 -15.70
C THR A 32 -7.99 1.07 -14.63
N PRO A 33 -8.56 0.18 -13.80
CA PRO A 33 -7.77 -0.59 -12.85
C PRO A 33 -6.70 -1.43 -13.56
N LEU A 34 -5.61 -1.75 -12.84
CA LEU A 34 -4.62 -2.71 -13.33
C LEU A 34 -5.29 -4.08 -13.54
N ALA A 35 -5.05 -4.68 -14.70
CA ALA A 35 -5.60 -6.01 -15.01
C ALA A 35 -4.97 -7.11 -14.14
N ASP A 36 -3.68 -6.94 -13.83
CA ASP A 36 -2.89 -7.86 -13.00
C ASP A 36 -1.93 -7.04 -12.12
N LEU A 37 -2.25 -7.00 -10.83
CA LEU A 37 -1.48 -6.25 -9.84
C LEU A 37 -0.09 -6.87 -9.62
N ASP A 38 0.02 -8.19 -9.58
CA ASP A 38 1.29 -8.87 -9.30
C ASP A 38 2.28 -8.66 -10.43
N SER A 39 1.83 -8.79 -11.68
CA SER A 39 2.65 -8.47 -12.85
C SER A 39 3.09 -7.01 -12.86
N ALA A 40 2.23 -6.09 -12.46
CA ALA A 40 2.59 -4.67 -12.37
C ALA A 40 3.64 -4.39 -11.29
N ILE A 41 3.51 -5.03 -10.11
CA ILE A 41 4.49 -4.94 -9.02
C ILE A 41 5.85 -5.51 -9.49
N ALA A 42 5.85 -6.70 -10.08
CA ALA A 42 7.07 -7.33 -10.59
C ALA A 42 7.77 -6.45 -11.63
N ALA A 43 7.01 -5.86 -12.55
CA ALA A 43 7.53 -4.96 -13.58
C ALA A 43 8.12 -3.67 -12.96
N ALA A 44 7.47 -3.09 -11.96
CA ALA A 44 7.95 -1.89 -11.27
C ALA A 44 9.25 -2.16 -10.48
N LEU A 45 9.35 -3.32 -9.83
CA LEU A 45 10.56 -3.74 -9.12
C LEU A 45 11.72 -4.04 -10.07
N ALA A 46 11.43 -4.57 -11.27
CA ALA A 46 12.45 -4.83 -12.28
C ALA A 46 12.93 -3.58 -13.02
N ASN A 47 12.09 -2.55 -13.10
CA ASN A 47 12.35 -1.32 -13.84
C ASN A 47 12.06 -0.08 -13.00
N PRO A 48 12.79 0.15 -11.92
CA PRO A 48 12.55 1.29 -11.03
C PRO A 48 12.90 2.61 -11.73
N ILE A 49 12.19 3.68 -11.36
CA ILE A 49 12.40 5.02 -11.94
C ILE A 49 13.59 5.70 -11.27
N GLY A 50 14.59 6.05 -12.05
CA GLY A 50 15.74 6.86 -11.59
C GLY A 50 16.75 6.13 -10.71
N GLN A 51 16.60 4.81 -10.55
CA GLN A 51 17.52 3.95 -9.81
C GLN A 51 17.69 2.62 -10.55
N PRO A 52 18.81 1.91 -10.40
CA PRO A 52 18.92 0.52 -10.86
C PRO A 52 18.02 -0.41 -10.02
N PRO A 53 17.75 -1.62 -10.52
CA PRO A 53 17.10 -2.67 -9.72
C PRO A 53 17.79 -2.87 -8.38
N ILE A 54 17.03 -3.25 -7.34
CA ILE A 54 17.55 -3.31 -5.96
C ILE A 54 18.74 -4.26 -5.84
N GLU A 55 18.76 -5.33 -6.62
CA GLU A 55 19.80 -6.35 -6.65
C GLU A 55 21.17 -5.78 -7.07
N ASP A 56 21.18 -4.68 -7.82
CA ASP A 56 22.41 -4.11 -8.37
C ASP A 56 23.16 -3.22 -7.37
N TRP A 57 22.53 -2.84 -6.24
CA TRP A 57 23.16 -1.93 -5.28
C TRP A 57 23.10 -2.38 -3.83
N VAL A 58 22.20 -3.31 -3.44
CA VAL A 58 22.24 -3.87 -2.08
C VAL A 58 23.36 -4.90 -1.94
N LYS A 59 23.84 -5.07 -0.72
CA LYS A 59 24.89 -6.03 -0.36
C LYS A 59 24.39 -7.01 0.67
N PRO A 60 24.89 -8.24 0.72
CA PRO A 60 24.49 -9.25 1.71
C PRO A 60 24.67 -8.81 3.17
N SER A 61 25.57 -7.84 3.42
CA SER A 61 25.84 -7.30 4.76
C SER A 61 24.89 -6.16 5.16
N ASP A 62 24.09 -5.64 4.23
CA ASP A 62 23.25 -4.48 4.49
C ASP A 62 22.12 -4.84 5.46
N ARG A 63 21.71 -3.84 6.24
CA ARG A 63 20.51 -3.89 7.07
C ARG A 63 19.42 -3.10 6.37
N VAL A 64 18.32 -3.75 6.07
CA VAL A 64 17.20 -3.17 5.33
C VAL A 64 16.05 -2.90 6.29
N LEU A 65 15.50 -1.70 6.22
CA LEU A 65 14.28 -1.33 6.91
C LEU A 65 13.18 -1.04 5.88
N LEU A 66 12.15 -1.86 5.87
CA LEU A 66 10.93 -1.60 5.11
C LEU A 66 10.02 -0.70 5.96
N VAL A 67 9.50 0.36 5.37
CA VAL A 67 8.56 1.26 6.04
C VAL A 67 7.22 1.15 5.34
N SER A 68 6.24 0.56 6.01
CA SER A 68 4.88 0.41 5.50
C SER A 68 3.94 1.42 6.16
N ASP A 69 2.93 1.85 5.45
CA ASP A 69 1.79 2.54 6.04
C ASP A 69 0.94 1.58 6.90
N ASP A 70 0.09 2.13 7.76
CA ASP A 70 -0.75 1.36 8.66
C ASP A 70 -2.03 0.82 7.99
N ASN A 71 -2.83 0.08 8.78
CA ASN A 71 -4.07 -0.56 8.34
C ASN A 71 -5.19 0.42 7.94
N THR A 72 -5.04 1.73 8.14
CA THR A 72 -6.01 2.73 7.69
C THR A 72 -5.84 3.08 6.21
N ARG A 73 -4.73 2.65 5.58
CA ARG A 73 -4.42 2.90 4.17
C ARG A 73 -4.74 1.67 3.31
N LEU A 74 -5.19 1.93 2.09
CA LEU A 74 -5.55 0.88 1.13
C LEU A 74 -4.37 0.35 0.30
N THR A 75 -3.15 0.75 0.62
CA THR A 75 -1.95 0.24 -0.04
C THR A 75 -1.88 -1.28 0.14
N PRO A 76 -1.79 -2.08 -0.93
CA PRO A 76 -1.74 -3.54 -0.86
C PRO A 76 -0.32 -4.01 -0.49
N ALA A 77 0.11 -3.70 0.74
CA ALA A 77 1.47 -4.01 1.19
C ALA A 77 1.72 -5.52 1.28
N ASP A 78 0.69 -6.30 1.60
CA ASP A 78 0.66 -7.77 1.56
C ASP A 78 1.02 -8.36 0.18
N ARG A 79 0.76 -7.61 -0.90
CA ARG A 79 1.12 -8.02 -2.26
C ARG A 79 2.48 -7.46 -2.71
N MET A 80 2.94 -6.37 -2.10
CA MET A 80 4.17 -5.68 -2.50
C MET A 80 5.40 -6.18 -1.74
N ILE A 81 5.25 -6.49 -0.45
CA ILE A 81 6.37 -6.86 0.41
C ILE A 81 6.96 -8.22 0.05
N PRO A 82 6.16 -9.31 -0.16
CA PRO A 82 6.74 -10.61 -0.48
C PRO A 82 7.67 -10.61 -1.70
N PRO A 83 7.29 -10.09 -2.89
CA PRO A 83 8.22 -10.08 -4.03
C PRO A 83 9.44 -9.16 -3.81
N LEU A 84 9.34 -8.14 -2.97
CA LEU A 84 10.49 -7.32 -2.58
C LEU A 84 11.45 -8.11 -1.68
N LEU A 85 10.95 -8.89 -0.73
CA LEU A 85 11.76 -9.78 0.12
C LEU A 85 12.48 -10.83 -0.72
N GLU A 86 11.80 -11.44 -1.69
CA GLU A 86 12.41 -12.41 -2.61
C GLU A 86 13.61 -11.80 -3.37
N ARG A 87 13.50 -10.57 -3.83
CA ARG A 87 14.59 -9.87 -4.50
C ARG A 87 15.75 -9.55 -3.56
N LEU A 88 15.47 -9.06 -2.35
CA LEU A 88 16.49 -8.82 -1.33
C LEU A 88 17.23 -10.11 -0.97
N ASN A 89 16.51 -11.21 -0.77
CA ASN A 89 17.10 -12.51 -0.46
C ASN A 89 17.91 -13.06 -1.63
N SER A 90 17.44 -12.86 -2.87
CA SER A 90 18.19 -13.24 -4.08
C SER A 90 19.49 -12.46 -4.23
N ALA A 91 19.52 -11.21 -3.77
CA ALA A 91 20.74 -10.39 -3.70
C ALA A 91 21.67 -10.76 -2.51
N GLY A 92 21.24 -11.74 -1.69
CA GLY A 92 22.03 -12.27 -0.57
C GLY A 92 21.75 -11.62 0.78
N VAL A 93 20.81 -10.68 0.90
CA VAL A 93 20.42 -10.08 2.18
C VAL A 93 19.60 -11.10 2.97
N PRO A 94 20.04 -11.60 4.13
CA PRO A 94 19.30 -12.58 4.90
C PRO A 94 18.15 -11.93 5.69
N ASP A 95 17.09 -12.68 5.99
CA ASP A 95 15.90 -12.19 6.71
C ASP A 95 16.24 -11.52 8.05
N ARG A 96 17.22 -12.03 8.79
CA ARG A 96 17.68 -11.42 10.04
C ARG A 96 18.20 -9.98 9.89
N ASN A 97 18.52 -9.58 8.68
CA ASN A 97 18.97 -8.22 8.35
C ASN A 97 17.81 -7.34 7.81
N ILE A 98 16.61 -7.89 7.69
CA ILE A 98 15.45 -7.17 7.17
C ILE A 98 14.46 -6.96 8.33
N ALA A 99 14.00 -5.75 8.49
CA ALA A 99 12.96 -5.39 9.44
C ALA A 99 11.86 -4.59 8.73
N CYS A 100 10.65 -4.68 9.25
CA CYS A 100 9.54 -3.84 8.79
C CYS A 100 9.02 -2.99 9.96
N ILE A 101 8.70 -1.73 9.70
CA ILE A 101 8.10 -0.81 10.66
C ILE A 101 6.82 -0.20 10.07
N MET A 102 5.79 -0.11 10.91
CA MET A 102 4.55 0.58 10.56
C MET A 102 4.66 2.07 10.82
N ALA A 103 4.47 2.89 9.80
CA ALA A 103 4.47 4.34 9.87
C ALA A 103 3.10 4.84 10.37
N LEU A 104 2.88 4.76 11.68
CA LEU A 104 1.59 5.02 12.33
C LEU A 104 1.19 6.52 12.35
N GLY A 105 2.16 7.42 12.25
CA GLY A 105 1.89 8.85 12.45
C GLY A 105 1.31 9.13 13.84
N THR A 106 0.12 9.68 13.88
CA THR A 106 -0.64 9.96 15.13
C THR A 106 -1.69 8.89 15.44
N HIS A 107 -1.73 7.79 14.68
CA HIS A 107 -2.68 6.71 14.90
C HIS A 107 -2.27 5.85 16.09
N ARG A 108 -3.21 5.06 16.61
CA ARG A 108 -2.93 4.06 17.64
C ARG A 108 -1.97 2.98 17.14
N TYR A 109 -1.36 2.28 18.06
CA TYR A 109 -0.59 1.09 17.72
C TYR A 109 -1.48 0.02 17.06
N MET A 110 -0.92 -0.67 16.08
CA MET A 110 -1.52 -1.86 15.48
C MET A 110 -1.28 -3.08 16.36
N THR A 111 -2.21 -4.04 16.34
CA THR A 111 -1.97 -5.37 16.94
C THR A 111 -1.10 -6.21 16.00
N ASP A 112 -0.55 -7.30 16.52
CA ASP A 112 0.27 -8.23 15.73
C ASP A 112 -0.54 -8.84 14.57
N GLU A 113 -1.83 -9.13 14.79
CA GLU A 113 -2.74 -9.63 13.76
C GLU A 113 -2.97 -8.58 12.66
N GLU A 114 -3.15 -7.31 13.05
CA GLU A 114 -3.32 -6.21 12.10
C GLU A 114 -2.03 -5.98 11.27
N MET A 115 -0.86 -6.07 11.91
CA MET A 115 0.43 -5.95 11.22
C MET A 115 0.61 -7.11 10.23
N THR A 116 0.37 -8.35 10.67
CA THR A 116 0.44 -9.52 9.80
C THR A 116 -0.52 -9.41 8.61
N ALA A 117 -1.77 -9.02 8.85
CA ALA A 117 -2.75 -8.84 7.77
C ALA A 117 -2.36 -7.71 6.79
N LYS A 118 -1.60 -6.71 7.25
CA LYS A 118 -1.18 -5.57 6.42
C LYS A 118 0.02 -5.89 5.54
N VAL A 119 0.95 -6.71 6.00
CA VAL A 119 2.23 -6.95 5.29
C VAL A 119 2.35 -8.33 4.64
N GLY A 120 1.44 -9.26 4.97
CA GLY A 120 1.41 -10.62 4.44
C GLY A 120 2.09 -11.66 5.33
#